data_d61d5aca9bdb216931742af5f483d6e5
#
_entry.id   d61d5aca9bdb216931742af5f483d6e5
#
_cell.length_a   1.000
_cell.length_b   1.000
_cell.length_c   1.000
_cell.angle_alpha   90.00
_cell.angle_beta   90.00
_cell.angle_gamma   90.00
#
_symmetry.space_group_name_H-M   'P 1'
#
loop_
_entity.id
_entity.type
_entity.pdbx_description
1 polymer ?
#
loop_
_entity_poly.entity_id
_entity_poly.type
_entity_poly.pdbx_seq_one_letter_code
_entity_poly.pdbx_strand_id
1 'polypeptide(L)'
;MKDASATAIYGSKGANGVVLITTKRGKAGKINIDAKVETSYNTRTITPEFVDGLSYASLMNEALVTRNLGMAYQPEELELFRTQMDPDFYPNVDWMDLILKNGAWSYRANLNMNGGGNTARYFVSASYTEDQGMYNTDQTLRDDYDTNANYKKWNYRMNVDIDITKSTLLKLGIAGSLAKRNSPGLADNEMLWGMLFGYNPIATPVYYSNGYAPISHRDNVNKLNPWVASTQTGYNEDWQNNVQTNVTLEQNFDFITKGLKFVGRFGYDTDNSNWINRHRQPDLYKANGRSQETGEIIYEKMFSAYDMTQSSGSSGKRREFLDLLLSWERAFGNHHGGVTFRYTQDSEKRTVDIGTDIKNGVSKRNQGLAGRFTYNWNYRYFVDFNFGY
;
A
#
# COMPACT_ATOMS: atom_id res chain seq x y z
N MET A 1 13.41 11.97 -20.28
CA MET A 1 14.13 13.17 -20.77
C MET A 1 15.09 13.59 -19.66
N LYS A 2 16.37 13.71 -19.94
CA LYS A 2 17.42 14.09 -18.97
C LYS A 2 18.27 15.28 -19.47
N ASP A 3 18.03 15.72 -20.71
CA ASP A 3 18.73 16.86 -21.29
C ASP A 3 18.23 18.18 -20.72
N ALA A 4 19.14 19.08 -20.38
CA ALA A 4 18.83 20.37 -19.78
C ALA A 4 17.87 21.21 -20.63
N SER A 5 18.07 21.23 -21.96
CA SER A 5 17.21 21.94 -22.89
C SER A 5 15.78 21.39 -22.93
N ALA A 6 15.65 20.05 -22.87
CA ALA A 6 14.34 19.40 -22.85
C ALA A 6 13.64 19.56 -21.49
N THR A 7 14.39 19.67 -20.39
CA THR A 7 13.83 19.82 -19.04
C THR A 7 13.53 21.27 -18.66
N ALA A 8 14.16 22.24 -19.30
CA ALA A 8 13.94 23.68 -19.03
C ALA A 8 12.45 24.08 -19.15
N ILE A 9 11.72 23.47 -20.10
CA ILE A 9 10.27 23.71 -20.30
C ILE A 9 9.44 23.26 -19.08
N TYR A 10 9.97 22.35 -18.22
CA TYR A 10 9.30 21.83 -17.02
C TYR A 10 9.69 22.58 -15.74
N GLY A 11 10.54 23.63 -15.87
CA GLY A 11 11.00 24.44 -14.76
C GLY A 11 11.88 23.68 -13.77
N SER A 12 12.01 24.20 -12.55
CA SER A 12 12.86 23.61 -11.50
C SER A 12 12.50 22.15 -11.14
N LYS A 13 11.25 21.74 -11.32
CA LYS A 13 10.81 20.35 -11.12
C LYS A 13 11.42 19.38 -12.14
N GLY A 14 11.88 19.86 -13.28
CA GLY A 14 12.54 19.06 -14.32
C GLY A 14 14.05 18.88 -14.10
N ALA A 15 14.66 19.48 -13.09
CA ALA A 15 16.12 19.48 -12.90
C ALA A 15 16.74 18.07 -12.83
N ASN A 16 16.03 17.10 -12.26
CA ASN A 16 16.47 15.70 -12.16
C ASN A 16 15.96 14.80 -13.33
N GLY A 17 15.42 15.42 -14.36
CA GLY A 17 14.82 14.74 -15.52
C GLY A 17 13.30 14.64 -15.42
N VAL A 18 12.68 14.26 -16.55
CA VAL A 18 11.22 14.16 -16.68
C VAL A 18 10.85 12.80 -17.30
N VAL A 19 9.91 12.11 -16.66
CA VAL A 19 9.27 10.90 -17.19
C VAL A 19 7.88 11.28 -17.72
N LEU A 20 7.68 11.13 -19.01
CA LEU A 20 6.39 11.38 -19.67
C LEU A 20 5.61 10.07 -19.80
N ILE A 21 4.43 10.00 -19.17
CA ILE A 21 3.54 8.85 -19.25
C ILE A 21 2.31 9.26 -20.08
N THR A 22 2.13 8.58 -21.22
CA THR A 22 0.94 8.76 -22.06
C THR A 22 -0.01 7.58 -21.85
N THR A 23 -1.20 7.86 -21.39
CA THR A 23 -2.24 6.83 -21.16
C THR A 23 -2.95 6.48 -22.46
N LYS A 24 -3.50 5.25 -22.53
CA LYS A 24 -4.30 4.80 -23.68
C LYS A 24 -5.52 5.70 -23.86
N ARG A 25 -5.85 6.00 -25.10
CA ARG A 25 -7.03 6.78 -25.50
C ARG A 25 -7.85 6.01 -26.53
N GLY A 26 -9.09 6.44 -26.71
CA GLY A 26 -10.00 5.87 -27.70
C GLY A 26 -9.52 6.09 -29.13
N LYS A 27 -9.94 5.20 -30.02
CA LYS A 27 -9.73 5.30 -31.47
C LYS A 27 -11.08 5.25 -32.16
N ALA A 28 -11.21 5.96 -33.27
CA ALA A 28 -12.40 5.83 -34.12
C ALA A 28 -12.49 4.40 -34.65
N GLY A 29 -13.71 3.85 -34.62
CA GLY A 29 -13.98 2.49 -35.07
C GLY A 29 -14.98 1.78 -34.18
N LYS A 30 -15.20 0.50 -34.46
CA LYS A 30 -16.08 -0.37 -33.68
C LYS A 30 -15.58 -0.50 -32.25
N ILE A 31 -16.50 -0.74 -31.35
CA ILE A 31 -16.17 -1.03 -29.93
C ILE A 31 -15.31 -2.29 -29.88
N ASN A 32 -14.18 -2.19 -29.21
CA ASN A 32 -13.34 -3.32 -28.84
C ASN A 32 -13.38 -3.49 -27.34
N ILE A 33 -13.70 -4.71 -26.91
CA ILE A 33 -13.76 -5.08 -25.50
C ILE A 33 -12.71 -6.17 -25.25
N ASP A 34 -11.86 -5.93 -24.27
CA ASP A 34 -10.84 -6.86 -23.81
C ASP A 34 -11.10 -7.13 -22.32
N ALA A 35 -11.34 -8.39 -21.99
CA ALA A 35 -11.56 -8.85 -20.61
C ALA A 35 -10.55 -9.94 -20.27
N LYS A 36 -9.90 -9.80 -19.12
CA LYS A 36 -8.91 -10.74 -18.63
C LYS A 36 -9.19 -11.06 -17.15
N VAL A 37 -9.21 -12.34 -16.82
CA VAL A 37 -9.26 -12.82 -15.43
C VAL A 37 -8.04 -13.71 -15.20
N GLU A 38 -7.37 -13.49 -14.09
CA GLU A 38 -6.18 -14.24 -13.68
C GLU A 38 -6.35 -14.67 -12.23
N THR A 39 -5.96 -15.90 -11.93
CA THR A 39 -5.83 -16.39 -10.58
C THR A 39 -4.41 -16.90 -10.37
N SER A 40 -3.87 -16.71 -9.19
CA SER A 40 -2.55 -17.24 -8.82
C SER A 40 -2.60 -17.76 -7.39
N TYR A 41 -1.88 -18.85 -7.15
CA TYR A 41 -1.63 -19.32 -5.81
C TYR A 41 -0.20 -18.95 -5.44
N ASN A 42 -0.06 -18.09 -4.46
CA ASN A 42 1.22 -17.55 -4.00
C ASN A 42 1.69 -18.37 -2.80
N THR A 43 2.93 -18.83 -2.84
CA THR A 43 3.56 -19.56 -1.74
C THR A 43 4.70 -18.74 -1.14
N ARG A 44 5.05 -19.03 0.10
CA ARG A 44 6.22 -18.45 0.74
C ARG A 44 7.49 -18.91 0.01
N THR A 45 8.40 -17.99 -0.29
CA THR A 45 9.67 -18.31 -0.95
C THR A 45 10.71 -18.82 0.03
N ILE A 46 10.72 -18.29 1.25
CA ILE A 46 11.62 -18.68 2.34
C ILE A 46 10.80 -18.66 3.63
N THR A 47 10.87 -19.73 4.40
CA THR A 47 10.37 -19.81 5.77
C THR A 47 11.55 -20.19 6.65
N PRO A 48 11.88 -19.37 7.66
CA PRO A 48 12.87 -19.74 8.65
C PRO A 48 12.43 -21.00 9.39
N GLU A 49 13.34 -21.94 9.56
CA GLU A 49 13.13 -23.11 10.40
C GLU A 49 13.65 -22.81 11.80
N PHE A 50 12.84 -23.10 12.81
CA PHE A 50 13.21 -22.96 14.20
C PHE A 50 13.34 -24.34 14.84
N VAL A 51 14.14 -24.42 15.88
CA VAL A 51 14.29 -25.64 16.68
C VAL A 51 13.01 -25.93 17.47
N ASP A 52 12.73 -27.19 17.70
CA ASP A 52 11.63 -27.64 18.55
C ASP A 52 11.90 -27.35 20.06
N GLY A 53 10.91 -27.59 20.90
CA GLY A 53 10.99 -27.30 22.33
C GLY A 53 12.09 -28.06 23.06
N LEU A 54 12.30 -29.35 22.75
CA LEU A 54 13.37 -30.14 23.36
C LEU A 54 14.75 -29.63 22.94
N SER A 55 14.94 -29.39 21.65
CA SER A 55 16.20 -28.85 21.12
C SER A 55 16.48 -27.45 21.71
N TYR A 56 15.46 -26.59 21.81
CA TYR A 56 15.61 -25.27 22.41
C TYR A 56 16.04 -25.37 23.88
N ALA A 57 15.39 -26.20 24.70
CA ALA A 57 15.72 -26.39 26.11
C ALA A 57 17.14 -26.97 26.28
N SER A 58 17.53 -27.92 25.41
CA SER A 58 18.86 -28.53 25.43
C SER A 58 19.97 -27.53 25.07
N LEU A 59 19.75 -26.72 24.01
CA LEU A 59 20.69 -25.66 23.61
C LEU A 59 20.80 -24.54 24.66
N MET A 60 19.70 -24.24 25.35
CA MET A 60 19.72 -23.28 26.46
C MET A 60 20.58 -23.82 27.62
N ASN A 61 20.42 -25.09 27.98
CA ASN A 61 21.27 -25.73 28.98
C ASN A 61 22.75 -25.70 28.59
N GLU A 62 23.07 -26.04 27.35
CA GLU A 62 24.47 -26.00 26.86
C GLU A 62 25.01 -24.56 26.96
N ALA A 63 24.25 -23.57 26.52
CA ALA A 63 24.67 -22.17 26.59
C ALA A 63 24.88 -21.66 28.01
N LEU A 64 24.15 -22.14 28.99
CA LEU A 64 24.30 -21.76 30.39
C LEU A 64 25.45 -22.51 31.07
N VAL A 65 25.53 -23.82 30.87
CA VAL A 65 26.58 -24.66 31.45
C VAL A 65 27.99 -24.23 30.97
N THR A 66 28.12 -23.91 29.68
CA THR A 66 29.39 -23.41 29.15
C THR A 66 29.82 -22.05 29.72
N ARG A 67 28.90 -21.34 30.33
CA ARG A 67 29.13 -20.06 31.06
C ARG A 67 29.20 -20.23 32.58
N ASN A 68 29.22 -21.47 33.09
CA ASN A 68 29.18 -21.80 34.51
C ASN A 68 27.93 -21.26 35.25
N LEU A 69 26.80 -21.19 34.59
CA LEU A 69 25.53 -20.70 35.15
C LEU A 69 24.56 -21.83 35.58
N GLY A 70 24.97 -23.09 35.44
CA GLY A 70 24.13 -24.25 35.72
C GLY A 70 23.10 -24.55 34.62
N MET A 71 22.26 -25.54 34.81
CA MET A 71 21.20 -25.91 33.89
C MET A 71 19.94 -25.09 34.14
N ALA A 72 19.25 -24.67 33.10
CA ALA A 72 17.92 -24.06 33.18
C ALA A 72 16.80 -25.11 33.31
N TYR A 73 17.00 -26.27 32.70
CA TYR A 73 16.04 -27.38 32.64
C TYR A 73 16.69 -28.66 33.13
N GLN A 74 16.04 -29.34 34.07
CA GLN A 74 16.54 -30.60 34.61
C GLN A 74 16.29 -31.75 33.61
N PRO A 75 16.99 -32.90 33.72
CA PRO A 75 16.79 -34.02 32.81
C PRO A 75 15.32 -34.53 32.76
N GLU A 76 14.63 -34.49 33.86
CA GLU A 76 13.22 -34.87 33.98
C GLU A 76 12.31 -33.91 33.19
N GLU A 77 12.63 -32.61 33.18
CA GLU A 77 11.90 -31.61 32.40
C GLU A 77 12.16 -31.79 30.89
N LEU A 78 13.39 -32.12 30.50
CA LEU A 78 13.71 -32.43 29.09
C LEU A 78 12.92 -33.65 28.60
N GLU A 79 12.69 -34.63 29.47
CA GLU A 79 11.86 -35.80 29.16
C GLU A 79 10.38 -35.41 28.99
N LEU A 80 9.86 -34.44 29.75
CA LEU A 80 8.51 -33.91 29.61
C LEU A 80 8.34 -33.15 28.27
N PHE A 81 9.34 -32.36 27.85
CA PHE A 81 9.36 -31.76 26.51
C PHE A 81 9.40 -32.82 25.42
N ARG A 82 10.17 -33.89 25.57
CA ARG A 82 10.28 -34.98 24.60
C ARG A 82 8.99 -35.77 24.45
N THR A 83 8.32 -36.09 25.57
CA THR A 83 7.13 -36.95 25.61
C THR A 83 5.82 -36.20 25.43
N GLN A 84 5.84 -34.86 25.62
CA GLN A 84 4.66 -33.99 25.56
C GLN A 84 3.55 -34.46 26.51
N MET A 85 3.89 -35.07 27.66
CA MET A 85 2.93 -35.57 28.63
C MET A 85 2.20 -34.46 29.39
N ASP A 86 2.78 -33.29 29.50
CA ASP A 86 2.19 -32.12 30.13
C ASP A 86 2.36 -30.86 29.27
N PRO A 87 1.58 -30.72 28.20
CA PRO A 87 1.75 -29.63 27.25
C PRO A 87 1.37 -28.25 27.80
N ASP A 88 0.67 -28.18 28.94
CA ASP A 88 0.33 -26.91 29.59
C ASP A 88 1.56 -26.25 30.23
N PHE A 89 2.49 -27.05 30.77
CA PHE A 89 3.72 -26.58 31.40
C PHE A 89 4.97 -26.78 30.53
N TYR A 90 4.95 -27.80 29.68
CA TYR A 90 6.06 -28.16 28.76
C TYR A 90 5.61 -28.14 27.31
N PRO A 91 5.17 -26.98 26.82
CA PRO A 91 4.68 -26.86 25.44
C PRO A 91 5.81 -27.03 24.43
N ASN A 92 5.41 -27.38 23.21
CA ASN A 92 6.27 -27.43 22.04
C ASN A 92 5.50 -26.90 20.84
N VAL A 93 5.58 -25.61 20.57
CA VAL A 93 4.76 -24.94 19.57
C VAL A 93 5.63 -24.42 18.43
N ASP A 94 5.36 -24.86 17.21
CA ASP A 94 5.87 -24.22 16.00
C ASP A 94 4.98 -23.02 15.66
N TRP A 95 5.43 -21.85 16.09
CA TRP A 95 4.70 -20.59 15.87
C TRP A 95 4.60 -20.21 14.40
N MET A 96 5.61 -20.56 13.58
CA MET A 96 5.59 -20.25 12.14
C MET A 96 4.55 -21.07 11.40
N ASP A 97 4.49 -22.37 11.67
CA ASP A 97 3.50 -23.27 11.04
C ASP A 97 2.08 -22.97 11.53
N LEU A 98 1.94 -22.63 12.80
CA LEU A 98 0.64 -22.27 13.38
C LEU A 98 0.06 -20.98 12.79
N ILE A 99 0.88 -19.94 12.67
CA ILE A 99 0.43 -18.60 12.28
C ILE A 99 0.34 -18.46 10.76
N LEU A 100 1.23 -19.11 10.00
CA LEU A 100 1.37 -18.89 8.57
C LEU A 100 0.81 -20.03 7.74
N LYS A 101 -0.07 -19.69 6.79
CA LYS A 101 -0.51 -20.60 5.73
C LYS A 101 0.65 -20.90 4.78
N ASN A 102 0.63 -22.07 4.15
CA ASN A 102 1.60 -22.44 3.11
C ASN A 102 1.46 -21.59 1.84
N GLY A 103 0.30 -20.99 1.63
CA GLY A 103 0.06 -20.09 0.53
C GLY A 103 -1.33 -19.48 0.58
N ALA A 104 -1.57 -18.56 -0.33
CA ALA A 104 -2.82 -17.83 -0.45
C ALA A 104 -3.17 -17.53 -1.91
N TRP A 105 -4.45 -17.38 -2.20
CA TRP A 105 -4.93 -17.05 -3.53
C TRP A 105 -4.89 -15.56 -3.81
N SER A 106 -4.56 -15.21 -5.04
CA SER A 106 -4.72 -13.87 -5.59
C SER A 106 -5.60 -13.92 -6.83
N TYR A 107 -6.47 -12.94 -6.97
CA TYR A 107 -7.42 -12.79 -8.07
C TYR A 107 -7.24 -11.45 -8.72
N ARG A 108 -7.24 -11.42 -10.07
CA ARG A 108 -7.19 -10.19 -10.84
C ARG A 108 -8.20 -10.25 -11.97
N ALA A 109 -9.00 -9.21 -12.09
CA ALA A 109 -9.91 -9.03 -13.22
C ALA A 109 -9.63 -7.67 -13.86
N ASN A 110 -9.55 -7.65 -15.18
CA ASN A 110 -9.34 -6.44 -15.97
C ASN A 110 -10.37 -6.39 -17.10
N LEU A 111 -10.99 -5.24 -17.26
CA LEU A 111 -11.90 -4.95 -18.36
C LEU A 111 -11.45 -3.67 -19.03
N ASN A 112 -11.23 -3.72 -20.34
CA ASN A 112 -10.89 -2.57 -21.14
C ASN A 112 -11.89 -2.44 -22.31
N MET A 113 -12.36 -1.24 -22.55
CA MET A 113 -13.24 -0.93 -23.67
C MET A 113 -12.68 0.30 -24.39
N ASN A 114 -12.60 0.24 -25.69
CA ASN A 114 -12.25 1.38 -26.51
C ASN A 114 -13.08 1.40 -27.80
N GLY A 115 -13.36 2.60 -28.28
CA GLY A 115 -14.15 2.79 -29.48
C GLY A 115 -14.45 4.27 -29.70
N GLY A 116 -15.30 4.53 -30.68
CA GLY A 116 -15.78 5.87 -30.94
C GLY A 116 -16.07 6.13 -32.43
N GLY A 117 -16.63 7.28 -32.67
CA GLY A 117 -16.85 7.81 -34.00
C GLY A 117 -15.86 8.91 -34.36
N ASN A 118 -16.19 9.65 -35.40
CA ASN A 118 -15.37 10.77 -35.86
C ASN A 118 -15.36 11.95 -34.91
N THR A 119 -16.45 12.14 -34.14
CA THR A 119 -16.59 13.29 -33.22
C THR A 119 -16.15 12.96 -31.79
N ALA A 120 -16.38 11.73 -31.34
CA ALA A 120 -16.02 11.33 -29.98
C ALA A 120 -15.39 9.95 -29.93
N ARG A 121 -14.30 9.81 -29.19
CA ARG A 121 -13.57 8.57 -28.98
C ARG A 121 -13.36 8.36 -27.49
N TYR A 122 -13.48 7.13 -27.02
CA TYR A 122 -13.36 6.82 -25.61
C TYR A 122 -12.51 5.59 -25.35
N PHE A 123 -11.89 5.60 -24.19
CA PHE A 123 -11.23 4.46 -23.59
C PHE A 123 -11.69 4.35 -22.12
N VAL A 124 -12.20 3.19 -21.75
CA VAL A 124 -12.62 2.88 -20.36
C VAL A 124 -11.85 1.66 -19.92
N SER A 125 -11.36 1.69 -18.71
CA SER A 125 -10.68 0.56 -18.06
C SER A 125 -11.15 0.44 -16.62
N ALA A 126 -11.45 -0.78 -16.19
CA ALA A 126 -11.71 -1.12 -14.81
C ALA A 126 -10.86 -2.35 -14.44
N SER A 127 -10.31 -2.37 -13.25
CA SER A 127 -9.62 -3.54 -12.74
C SER A 127 -9.90 -3.76 -11.26
N TYR A 128 -9.94 -5.03 -10.89
CA TYR A 128 -10.03 -5.51 -9.52
C TYR A 128 -8.85 -6.41 -9.21
N THR A 129 -8.27 -6.24 -8.05
CA THR A 129 -7.22 -7.11 -7.51
C THR A 129 -7.60 -7.48 -6.09
N GLU A 130 -7.49 -8.75 -5.75
CA GLU A 130 -7.62 -9.26 -4.39
C GLU A 130 -6.46 -10.19 -4.10
N ASP A 131 -5.67 -9.85 -3.08
CA ASP A 131 -4.60 -10.68 -2.56
C ASP A 131 -5.00 -11.13 -1.15
N GLN A 132 -5.23 -12.44 -0.98
CA GLN A 132 -5.51 -13.01 0.33
C GLN A 132 -4.23 -13.08 1.16
N GLY A 133 -4.35 -12.76 2.44
CA GLY A 133 -3.24 -12.87 3.38
C GLY A 133 -2.88 -14.31 3.71
N MET A 134 -1.66 -14.50 4.18
CA MET A 134 -1.13 -15.83 4.54
C MET A 134 -1.19 -16.10 6.04
N TYR A 135 -1.98 -15.35 6.82
CA TYR A 135 -2.18 -15.66 8.24
C TYR A 135 -3.32 -16.64 8.43
N ASN A 136 -3.12 -17.59 9.34
CA ASN A 136 -4.20 -18.40 9.89
C ASN A 136 -5.08 -17.52 10.78
N THR A 137 -6.38 -17.78 10.78
CA THR A 137 -7.37 -17.06 11.56
C THR A 137 -8.10 -18.03 12.50
N ASP A 138 -8.56 -17.56 13.63
CA ASP A 138 -9.38 -18.35 14.52
C ASP A 138 -10.79 -18.50 13.90
N GLN A 139 -11.17 -19.72 13.61
CA GLN A 139 -12.47 -20.01 12.98
C GLN A 139 -13.66 -19.71 13.89
N THR A 140 -13.45 -19.71 15.19
CA THR A 140 -14.50 -19.41 16.19
C THR A 140 -14.85 -17.93 16.22
N LEU A 141 -13.94 -17.06 15.78
CA LEU A 141 -14.10 -15.61 15.72
C LEU A 141 -14.43 -15.10 14.31
N ARG A 142 -14.52 -16.00 13.32
CA ARG A 142 -14.65 -15.62 11.90
C ARG A 142 -15.94 -14.87 11.57
N ASP A 143 -17.01 -15.14 12.29
CA ASP A 143 -18.29 -14.47 12.06
C ASP A 143 -18.32 -13.05 12.62
N ASP A 144 -17.45 -12.76 13.59
CA ASP A 144 -17.34 -11.45 14.21
C ASP A 144 -16.44 -10.50 13.38
N TYR A 145 -15.26 -10.99 12.96
CA TYR A 145 -14.29 -10.20 12.20
C TYR A 145 -13.19 -11.07 11.55
N ASP A 146 -12.51 -10.51 10.56
CA ASP A 146 -11.39 -11.16 9.87
C ASP A 146 -10.05 -10.50 10.25
N THR A 147 -9.13 -11.29 10.79
CA THR A 147 -7.78 -10.85 11.18
C THR A 147 -6.73 -11.14 10.11
N ASN A 148 -7.09 -11.74 8.98
CA ASN A 148 -6.14 -12.02 7.92
C ASN A 148 -5.69 -10.73 7.22
N ALA A 149 -4.43 -10.69 6.75
CA ALA A 149 -3.86 -9.56 6.04
C ALA A 149 -4.30 -9.51 4.58
N ASN A 150 -5.59 -9.28 4.34
CA ASN A 150 -6.17 -9.23 3.00
C ASN A 150 -5.98 -7.85 2.36
N TYR A 151 -5.72 -7.83 1.05
CA TYR A 151 -5.63 -6.62 0.26
C TYR A 151 -6.59 -6.67 -0.92
N LYS A 152 -7.38 -5.60 -1.08
CA LYS A 152 -8.31 -5.44 -2.22
C LYS A 152 -8.07 -4.09 -2.86
N LYS A 153 -8.06 -4.06 -4.20
CA LYS A 153 -7.89 -2.80 -4.95
C LYS A 153 -8.77 -2.77 -6.18
N TRP A 154 -9.51 -1.70 -6.32
CA TRP A 154 -10.24 -1.31 -7.51
C TRP A 154 -9.52 -0.17 -8.19
N ASN A 155 -9.34 -0.26 -9.50
CA ASN A 155 -8.86 0.85 -10.32
C ASN A 155 -9.86 1.11 -11.44
N TYR A 156 -10.02 2.36 -11.77
CA TYR A 156 -10.85 2.78 -12.90
C TYR A 156 -10.17 3.90 -13.67
N ARG A 157 -10.43 3.95 -14.97
CA ARG A 157 -9.97 5.01 -15.87
C ARG A 157 -10.96 5.20 -16.99
N MET A 158 -11.27 6.45 -17.29
CA MET A 158 -12.02 6.84 -18.47
C MET A 158 -11.31 8.02 -19.14
N ASN A 159 -11.06 7.89 -20.43
CA ASN A 159 -10.54 8.95 -21.27
C ASN A 159 -11.53 9.17 -22.42
N VAL A 160 -11.93 10.41 -22.66
CA VAL A 160 -12.81 10.80 -23.76
C VAL A 160 -12.19 11.94 -24.53
N ASP A 161 -12.11 11.80 -25.85
CA ASP A 161 -11.64 12.82 -26.79
C ASP A 161 -12.82 13.26 -27.64
N ILE A 162 -13.11 14.57 -27.68
CA ILE A 162 -14.26 15.15 -28.38
C ILE A 162 -13.75 16.22 -29.35
N ASP A 163 -13.94 16.03 -30.63
CA ASP A 163 -13.70 17.05 -31.63
C ASP A 163 -14.89 18.02 -31.64
N ILE A 164 -14.77 19.13 -30.86
CA ILE A 164 -15.83 20.16 -30.78
C ILE A 164 -16.01 20.85 -32.13
N THR A 165 -14.88 21.15 -32.76
CA THR A 165 -14.81 21.66 -34.12
C THR A 165 -13.66 20.98 -34.86
N LYS A 166 -13.48 21.28 -36.15
CA LYS A 166 -12.32 20.78 -36.93
C LYS A 166 -10.95 21.28 -36.40
N SER A 167 -10.95 22.35 -35.58
CA SER A 167 -9.76 22.97 -35.01
C SER A 167 -9.69 22.89 -33.48
N THR A 168 -10.74 22.38 -32.82
CA THR A 168 -10.87 22.36 -31.38
C THR A 168 -11.08 20.94 -30.88
N LEU A 169 -10.14 20.41 -30.08
CA LEU A 169 -10.21 19.09 -29.47
C LEU A 169 -10.27 19.24 -27.94
N LEU A 170 -11.28 18.69 -27.32
CA LEU A 170 -11.43 18.58 -25.87
C LEU A 170 -11.09 17.15 -25.46
N LYS A 171 -10.18 17.01 -24.50
CA LYS A 171 -9.79 15.73 -23.91
C LYS A 171 -10.15 15.73 -22.43
N LEU A 172 -10.99 14.78 -22.05
CA LEU A 172 -11.36 14.55 -20.66
C LEU A 172 -10.72 13.26 -20.16
N GLY A 173 -10.24 13.27 -18.95
CA GLY A 173 -9.70 12.10 -18.30
C GLY A 173 -10.10 12.06 -16.81
N ILE A 174 -10.55 10.91 -16.36
CA ILE A 174 -10.72 10.59 -14.95
C ILE A 174 -10.08 9.24 -14.68
N ALA A 175 -9.33 9.14 -13.61
CA ALA A 175 -8.77 7.89 -13.13
C ALA A 175 -8.77 7.88 -11.62
N GLY A 176 -8.83 6.70 -11.04
CA GLY A 176 -8.72 6.59 -9.61
C GLY A 176 -8.50 5.15 -9.16
N SER A 177 -8.22 5.02 -7.88
CA SER A 177 -8.16 3.73 -7.21
C SER A 177 -8.73 3.82 -5.82
N LEU A 178 -9.34 2.72 -5.39
CA LEU A 178 -9.75 2.47 -4.03
C LEU A 178 -9.04 1.20 -3.57
N ALA A 179 -8.19 1.30 -2.55
CA ALA A 179 -7.52 0.18 -1.92
C ALA A 179 -8.04 -0.01 -0.50
N LYS A 180 -8.25 -1.26 -0.12
CA LYS A 180 -8.56 -1.67 1.24
C LYS A 180 -7.51 -2.69 1.69
N ARG A 181 -6.96 -2.49 2.89
CA ARG A 181 -6.09 -3.44 3.57
C ARG A 181 -6.72 -3.80 4.91
N ASN A 182 -6.64 -5.07 5.25
CA ASN A 182 -7.00 -5.60 6.56
C ASN A 182 -5.75 -6.17 7.22
N SER A 183 -5.67 -6.16 8.56
CA SER A 183 -4.58 -6.77 9.32
C SER A 183 -5.02 -7.07 10.76
N PRO A 184 -4.29 -7.94 11.50
CA PRO A 184 -4.54 -8.20 12.92
C PRO A 184 -4.52 -6.91 13.77
N GLY A 185 -5.28 -6.91 14.87
CA GLY A 185 -5.54 -5.71 15.67
C GLY A 185 -4.33 -5.12 16.39
N LEU A 186 -3.56 -5.92 17.12
CA LEU A 186 -2.42 -5.43 17.92
C LEU A 186 -1.13 -5.30 17.14
N ALA A 187 -0.98 -6.09 16.10
CA ALA A 187 0.28 -6.19 15.41
C ALA A 187 0.17 -5.47 14.07
N ASP A 188 0.94 -4.40 13.91
CA ASP A 188 1.43 -4.15 12.56
C ASP A 188 2.26 -5.37 12.11
N ASN A 189 2.53 -5.51 10.85
CA ASN A 189 3.26 -6.67 10.33
C ASN A 189 4.64 -6.81 10.98
N GLU A 190 5.32 -5.71 11.32
CA GLU A 190 6.64 -5.73 11.95
C GLU A 190 6.57 -6.29 13.37
N MET A 191 5.54 -5.92 14.15
CA MET A 191 5.35 -6.41 15.50
C MET A 191 5.03 -7.91 15.52
N LEU A 192 4.17 -8.41 14.63
CA LEU A 192 3.85 -9.83 14.53
C LEU A 192 5.08 -10.65 14.11
N TRP A 193 5.85 -10.18 13.12
CA TRP A 193 7.10 -10.82 12.73
C TRP A 193 8.13 -10.81 13.87
N GLY A 194 8.26 -9.71 14.60
CA GLY A 194 9.10 -9.62 15.80
C GLY A 194 8.70 -10.66 16.85
N MET A 195 7.39 -10.91 17.03
CA MET A 195 6.91 -11.99 17.91
C MET A 195 7.28 -13.36 17.37
N LEU A 196 7.05 -13.65 16.09
CA LEU A 196 7.35 -14.95 15.49
C LEU A 196 8.84 -15.31 15.57
N PHE A 197 9.73 -14.34 15.47
CA PHE A 197 11.17 -14.55 15.63
C PHE A 197 11.63 -14.56 17.09
N GLY A 198 10.94 -13.88 17.97
CA GLY A 198 11.37 -13.69 19.36
C GLY A 198 10.64 -14.53 20.42
N TYR A 199 9.57 -15.22 20.03
CA TYR A 199 8.79 -16.05 20.96
C TYR A 199 9.21 -17.51 20.83
N ASN A 200 9.83 -18.05 21.88
CA ASN A 200 10.37 -19.41 21.84
C ASN A 200 9.29 -20.50 21.88
N PRO A 201 9.56 -21.73 21.42
CA PRO A 201 8.59 -22.81 21.28
C PRO A 201 8.04 -23.34 22.62
N ILE A 202 8.72 -23.03 23.74
CA ILE A 202 8.41 -23.53 25.09
C ILE A 202 7.89 -22.44 26.02
N ALA A 203 7.60 -21.23 25.51
CA ALA A 203 7.20 -20.11 26.35
C ALA A 203 5.79 -20.28 26.94
N THR A 204 4.83 -20.69 26.11
CA THR A 204 3.44 -20.99 26.50
C THR A 204 2.84 -21.99 25.51
N PRO A 205 1.78 -22.73 25.89
CA PRO A 205 0.93 -23.41 24.92
C PRO A 205 0.16 -22.39 24.06
N VAL A 206 -0.51 -22.87 23.01
CA VAL A 206 -1.42 -22.03 22.20
C VAL A 206 -2.61 -21.59 23.05
N TYR A 207 -3.23 -22.54 23.71
CA TYR A 207 -4.22 -22.40 24.77
C TYR A 207 -3.89 -23.43 25.86
N TYR A 208 -4.26 -23.13 27.11
CA TYR A 208 -4.27 -24.13 28.14
C TYR A 208 -5.37 -25.18 27.88
N SER A 209 -5.24 -26.36 28.46
CA SER A 209 -6.17 -27.47 28.28
C SER A 209 -7.63 -27.13 28.62
N ASN A 210 -7.86 -26.12 29.49
CA ASN A 210 -9.18 -25.60 29.81
C ASN A 210 -9.69 -24.50 28.87
N GLY A 211 -8.94 -24.17 27.79
CA GLY A 211 -9.28 -23.13 26.83
C GLY A 211 -8.86 -21.71 27.20
N TYR A 212 -8.18 -21.51 28.34
CA TYR A 212 -7.69 -20.19 28.74
C TYR A 212 -6.54 -19.72 27.83
N ALA A 213 -6.57 -18.43 27.45
CA ALA A 213 -5.51 -17.81 26.67
C ALA A 213 -4.28 -17.54 27.55
N PRO A 214 -3.10 -18.09 27.21
CA PRO A 214 -1.90 -17.93 28.00
C PRO A 214 -1.20 -16.61 27.75
N ILE A 215 -0.45 -16.15 28.77
CA ILE A 215 0.52 -15.07 28.65
C ILE A 215 1.85 -15.52 29.23
N SER A 216 2.94 -15.25 28.52
CA SER A 216 4.29 -15.46 29.06
C SER A 216 4.64 -14.33 30.02
N HIS A 217 5.04 -14.69 31.23
CA HIS A 217 5.59 -13.77 32.22
C HIS A 217 7.02 -14.22 32.55
N ARG A 218 8.00 -13.63 31.89
CA ARG A 218 9.42 -13.92 32.10
C ARG A 218 10.19 -12.62 32.27
N ASP A 219 11.12 -12.58 33.18
CA ASP A 219 11.99 -11.42 33.44
C ASP A 219 11.18 -10.12 33.75
N ASN A 220 10.03 -10.25 34.45
CA ASN A 220 9.08 -9.17 34.71
C ASN A 220 8.47 -8.53 33.45
N VAL A 221 8.53 -9.22 32.32
CA VAL A 221 7.93 -8.76 31.06
C VAL A 221 6.81 -9.71 30.65
N ASN A 222 5.62 -9.15 30.50
CA ASN A 222 4.48 -9.86 29.93
C ASN A 222 4.57 -9.86 28.41
N LYS A 223 4.58 -11.03 27.79
CA LYS A 223 4.58 -11.18 26.34
C LYS A 223 3.35 -11.95 25.90
N LEU A 224 2.56 -11.33 25.06
CA LEU A 224 1.40 -11.96 24.47
C LEU A 224 1.85 -13.09 23.53
N ASN A 225 1.12 -14.19 23.59
CA ASN A 225 1.30 -15.34 22.70
C ASN A 225 1.00 -14.92 21.25
N PRO A 226 1.79 -15.32 20.26
CA PRO A 226 1.61 -14.93 18.85
C PRO A 226 0.24 -15.28 18.26
N TRP A 227 -0.35 -16.42 18.65
CA TRP A 227 -1.68 -16.82 18.22
C TRP A 227 -2.76 -15.88 18.74
N VAL A 228 -2.76 -15.61 20.04
CA VAL A 228 -3.69 -14.67 20.65
C VAL A 228 -3.51 -13.26 20.06
N ALA A 229 -2.26 -12.84 19.86
CA ALA A 229 -1.94 -11.54 19.25
C ALA A 229 -2.49 -11.39 17.83
N SER A 230 -2.40 -12.44 17.03
CA SER A 230 -2.84 -12.39 15.62
C SER A 230 -4.34 -12.61 15.43
N THR A 231 -5.02 -13.29 16.37
CA THR A 231 -6.41 -13.72 16.16
C THR A 231 -7.42 -13.08 17.11
N GLN A 232 -7.02 -12.72 18.35
CA GLN A 232 -7.99 -12.33 19.41
C GLN A 232 -7.91 -10.87 19.83
N THR A 233 -7.04 -10.08 19.22
CA THR A 233 -6.84 -8.68 19.61
C THR A 233 -7.63 -7.68 18.78
N GLY A 234 -8.53 -8.14 17.93
CA GLY A 234 -9.29 -7.31 17.01
C GLY A 234 -8.67 -7.21 15.61
N TYR A 235 -8.90 -6.13 14.91
CA TYR A 235 -8.42 -5.93 13.54
C TYR A 235 -8.26 -4.47 13.15
N ASN A 236 -7.45 -4.21 12.14
CA ASN A 236 -7.22 -2.91 11.55
C ASN A 236 -7.71 -2.90 10.11
N GLU A 237 -8.33 -1.80 9.68
CA GLU A 237 -8.73 -1.55 8.31
C GLU A 237 -8.13 -0.23 7.83
N ASP A 238 -7.40 -0.30 6.71
CA ASP A 238 -6.86 0.88 6.03
C ASP A 238 -7.52 1.02 4.66
N TRP A 239 -7.99 2.23 4.37
CA TRP A 239 -8.57 2.61 3.10
C TRP A 239 -7.75 3.71 2.47
N GLN A 240 -7.39 3.55 1.21
CA GLN A 240 -6.75 4.59 0.42
C GLN A 240 -7.56 4.83 -0.85
N ASN A 241 -7.94 6.08 -1.06
CA ASN A 241 -8.70 6.51 -2.22
C ASN A 241 -7.97 7.66 -2.92
N ASN A 242 -7.65 7.48 -4.19
CA ASN A 242 -7.17 8.57 -5.01
C ASN A 242 -8.05 8.76 -6.24
N VAL A 243 -8.24 10.02 -6.62
CA VAL A 243 -8.96 10.41 -7.84
C VAL A 243 -8.11 11.44 -8.57
N GLN A 244 -7.93 11.24 -9.85
CA GLN A 244 -7.20 12.13 -10.75
C GLN A 244 -8.11 12.53 -11.90
N THR A 245 -8.31 13.82 -12.06
CA THR A 245 -9.11 14.38 -13.14
C THR A 245 -8.26 15.29 -13.99
N ASN A 246 -8.42 15.22 -15.30
CA ASN A 246 -7.75 16.13 -16.20
C ASN A 246 -8.67 16.56 -17.34
N VAL A 247 -8.58 17.83 -17.70
CA VAL A 247 -9.24 18.43 -18.84
C VAL A 247 -8.16 19.07 -19.70
N THR A 248 -8.13 18.77 -20.99
CA THR A 248 -7.22 19.38 -21.94
C THR A 248 -8.02 19.94 -23.11
N LEU A 249 -7.82 21.21 -23.39
CA LEU A 249 -8.35 21.88 -24.57
C LEU A 249 -7.18 22.14 -25.53
N GLU A 250 -7.26 21.58 -26.73
CA GLU A 250 -6.33 21.85 -27.83
C GLU A 250 -7.03 22.66 -28.88
N GLN A 251 -6.47 23.83 -29.21
CA GLN A 251 -6.99 24.71 -30.26
C GLN A 251 -5.90 24.96 -31.30
N ASN A 252 -6.19 24.59 -32.55
CA ASN A 252 -5.39 24.96 -33.68
C ASN A 252 -5.88 26.31 -34.21
N PHE A 253 -4.96 27.28 -34.34
CA PHE A 253 -5.20 28.62 -34.84
C PHE A 253 -4.64 28.85 -36.25
N ASP A 254 -4.54 27.82 -37.11
CA ASP A 254 -4.08 27.94 -38.47
C ASP A 254 -4.87 28.96 -39.29
N PHE A 255 -6.11 29.26 -38.88
CA PHE A 255 -6.94 30.32 -39.50
C PHE A 255 -6.45 31.74 -39.18
N ILE A 256 -5.64 31.93 -38.12
CA ILE A 256 -4.97 33.18 -37.78
C ILE A 256 -3.57 33.19 -38.46
N THR A 257 -2.77 32.19 -38.14
CA THR A 257 -1.46 31.97 -38.77
C THR A 257 -1.09 30.48 -38.72
N LYS A 258 -0.61 29.95 -39.83
CA LYS A 258 -0.25 28.54 -39.96
C LYS A 258 0.78 28.16 -38.89
N GLY A 259 0.52 27.05 -38.19
CA GLY A 259 1.39 26.48 -37.16
C GLY A 259 1.19 27.05 -35.75
N LEU A 260 0.21 27.94 -35.55
CA LEU A 260 -0.11 28.44 -34.23
C LEU A 260 -1.09 27.47 -33.49
N LYS A 261 -0.69 27.01 -32.33
CA LYS A 261 -1.48 26.06 -31.49
C LYS A 261 -1.47 26.50 -30.04
N PHE A 262 -2.64 26.39 -29.41
CA PHE A 262 -2.81 26.55 -27.97
C PHE A 262 -3.20 25.21 -27.33
N VAL A 263 -2.66 24.93 -26.16
CA VAL A 263 -3.03 23.78 -25.32
C VAL A 263 -3.20 24.24 -23.88
N GLY A 264 -4.43 24.18 -23.39
CA GLY A 264 -4.75 24.43 -21.99
C GLY A 264 -5.03 23.10 -21.28
N ARG A 265 -4.40 22.86 -20.13
CA ARG A 265 -4.61 21.67 -19.30
C ARG A 265 -4.97 22.10 -17.90
N PHE A 266 -6.01 21.48 -17.36
CA PHE A 266 -6.37 21.60 -15.96
C PHE A 266 -6.42 20.20 -15.33
N GLY A 267 -5.83 20.05 -14.16
CA GLY A 267 -5.85 18.82 -13.38
C GLY A 267 -6.37 19.09 -11.98
N TYR A 268 -7.16 18.15 -11.46
CA TYR A 268 -7.61 18.15 -10.08
C TYR A 268 -7.46 16.74 -9.52
N ASP A 269 -6.59 16.61 -8.52
CA ASP A 269 -6.26 15.33 -7.91
C ASP A 269 -6.61 15.38 -6.42
N THR A 270 -7.14 14.28 -5.91
CA THR A 270 -7.34 14.04 -4.47
C THR A 270 -6.69 12.73 -4.07
N ASP A 271 -6.10 12.72 -2.89
CA ASP A 271 -5.55 11.51 -2.26
C ASP A 271 -6.00 11.52 -0.80
N ASN A 272 -6.78 10.50 -0.41
CA ASN A 272 -7.34 10.39 0.91
C ASN A 272 -7.04 8.99 1.46
N SER A 273 -6.68 8.92 2.73
CA SER A 273 -6.56 7.67 3.48
C SER A 273 -7.35 7.76 4.77
N ASN A 274 -7.98 6.65 5.14
CA ASN A 274 -8.69 6.49 6.38
C ASN A 274 -8.24 5.19 7.01
N TRP A 275 -8.10 5.17 8.32
CA TRP A 275 -7.84 3.96 9.06
C TRP A 275 -8.83 3.82 10.21
N ILE A 276 -9.17 2.58 10.52
CA ILE A 276 -10.02 2.20 11.65
C ILE A 276 -9.32 1.04 12.34
N ASN A 277 -8.97 1.25 13.61
CA ASN A 277 -8.38 0.22 14.45
C ASN A 277 -9.41 -0.20 15.48
N ARG A 278 -9.70 -1.49 15.53
CA ARG A 278 -10.59 -2.11 16.49
C ARG A 278 -9.81 -3.07 17.35
N HIS A 279 -9.66 -2.74 18.63
CA HIS A 279 -8.85 -3.49 19.57
C HIS A 279 -9.73 -4.10 20.66
N ARG A 280 -9.43 -5.34 20.97
CA ARG A 280 -9.98 -6.06 22.12
C ARG A 280 -8.87 -6.87 22.79
N GLN A 281 -9.13 -7.36 23.97
CA GLN A 281 -8.25 -8.29 24.67
C GLN A 281 -9.10 -9.36 25.34
N PRO A 282 -8.73 -10.64 25.20
CA PRO A 282 -9.33 -11.70 26.02
C PRO A 282 -8.78 -11.67 27.44
N ASP A 283 -9.40 -12.43 28.35
CA ASP A 283 -8.76 -12.77 29.60
C ASP A 283 -7.46 -13.51 29.38
N LEU A 284 -6.40 -13.11 30.04
CA LEU A 284 -5.08 -13.74 29.93
C LEU A 284 -4.63 -14.31 31.24
N TYR A 285 -4.16 -15.56 31.21
CA TYR A 285 -3.81 -16.33 32.34
C TYR A 285 -2.37 -16.83 32.31
N LYS A 286 -1.81 -17.01 33.52
CA LYS A 286 -0.55 -17.69 33.76
C LYS A 286 -0.82 -18.93 34.62
N ALA A 287 -0.25 -20.06 34.25
CA ALA A 287 -0.24 -21.28 35.07
C ALA A 287 0.88 -21.19 36.13
N ASN A 288 0.54 -21.32 37.41
CA ASN A 288 1.51 -21.20 38.51
C ASN A 288 1.91 -22.54 39.11
N GLY A 289 1.35 -23.65 38.63
CA GLY A 289 1.61 -25.00 39.13
C GLY A 289 0.34 -25.83 39.22
N ARG A 290 0.45 -27.03 39.80
CA ARG A 290 -0.68 -27.92 40.03
C ARG A 290 -0.99 -28.00 41.53
N SER A 291 -2.27 -28.09 41.86
CA SER A 291 -2.72 -28.36 43.22
C SER A 291 -2.22 -29.74 43.68
N GLN A 292 -1.65 -29.81 44.86
CA GLN A 292 -1.19 -31.07 45.45
C GLN A 292 -2.36 -31.99 45.83
N GLU A 293 -3.55 -31.42 46.03
CA GLU A 293 -4.73 -32.18 46.45
C GLU A 293 -5.53 -32.70 45.27
N THR A 294 -5.72 -31.89 44.21
CA THR A 294 -6.60 -32.22 43.10
C THR A 294 -5.84 -32.52 41.81
N GLY A 295 -4.56 -32.16 41.71
CA GLY A 295 -3.77 -32.25 40.46
C GLY A 295 -4.16 -31.20 39.42
N GLU A 296 -5.15 -30.38 39.66
CA GLU A 296 -5.62 -29.34 38.74
C GLU A 296 -4.62 -28.17 38.66
N ILE A 297 -4.59 -27.51 37.49
CA ILE A 297 -3.72 -26.37 37.29
C ILE A 297 -4.27 -25.14 38.02
N ILE A 298 -3.39 -24.48 38.76
CA ILE A 298 -3.69 -23.22 39.45
C ILE A 298 -3.39 -22.08 38.48
N TYR A 299 -4.44 -21.40 38.07
CA TYR A 299 -4.34 -20.25 37.12
C TYR A 299 -4.39 -18.93 37.88
N GLU A 300 -3.53 -18.02 37.47
CA GLU A 300 -3.58 -16.62 37.88
C GLU A 300 -4.04 -15.77 36.67
N LYS A 301 -5.10 -14.98 36.86
CA LYS A 301 -5.55 -14.04 35.85
C LYS A 301 -4.61 -12.82 35.87
N MET A 302 -3.79 -12.69 34.81
CA MET A 302 -2.85 -11.59 34.67
C MET A 302 -3.50 -10.34 34.10
N PHE A 303 -4.43 -10.50 33.15
CA PHE A 303 -5.18 -9.40 32.53
C PHE A 303 -6.64 -9.79 32.35
N SER A 304 -7.51 -8.83 32.61
CA SER A 304 -8.95 -8.98 32.36
C SER A 304 -9.27 -8.61 30.93
N ALA A 305 -10.24 -9.32 30.35
CA ALA A 305 -10.79 -8.99 29.05
C ALA A 305 -11.37 -7.56 29.04
N TYR A 306 -11.27 -6.92 27.89
CA TYR A 306 -12.05 -5.74 27.57
C TYR A 306 -12.72 -5.88 26.21
N ASP A 307 -13.90 -5.28 26.10
CA ASP A 307 -14.68 -5.29 24.86
C ASP A 307 -13.99 -4.52 23.76
N MET A 308 -14.45 -4.74 22.53
CA MET A 308 -13.86 -4.10 21.36
C MET A 308 -14.02 -2.58 21.43
N THR A 309 -12.90 -1.90 21.45
CA THR A 309 -12.79 -0.44 21.34
C THR A 309 -12.43 -0.04 19.92
N GLN A 310 -12.75 1.19 19.54
CA GLN A 310 -12.46 1.70 18.21
C GLN A 310 -11.71 3.03 18.29
N SER A 311 -10.68 3.14 17.44
CA SER A 311 -10.06 4.41 17.11
C SER A 311 -10.00 4.56 15.59
N SER A 312 -10.02 5.79 15.09
CA SER A 312 -9.97 6.06 13.67
C SER A 312 -9.25 7.36 13.39
N GLY A 313 -8.73 7.47 12.18
CA GLY A 313 -8.14 8.70 11.70
C GLY A 313 -8.20 8.78 10.18
N SER A 314 -7.88 9.94 9.67
CA SER A 314 -7.87 10.17 8.23
C SER A 314 -6.78 11.16 7.87
N SER A 315 -6.26 11.03 6.65
CA SER A 315 -5.43 12.05 6.04
C SER A 315 -5.91 12.33 4.63
N GLY A 316 -5.69 13.54 4.16
CA GLY A 316 -6.15 13.91 2.83
C GLY A 316 -5.40 15.11 2.28
N LYS A 317 -5.21 15.09 0.97
CA LYS A 317 -4.66 16.19 0.21
C LYS A 317 -5.36 16.34 -1.12
N ARG A 318 -5.40 17.56 -1.61
CA ARG A 318 -5.81 17.88 -2.97
C ARG A 318 -4.72 18.63 -3.69
N ARG A 319 -4.67 18.46 -4.99
CA ARG A 319 -3.78 19.20 -5.87
C ARG A 319 -4.56 19.73 -7.05
N GLU A 320 -4.32 20.99 -7.38
CA GLU A 320 -4.84 21.67 -8.56
C GLU A 320 -3.65 22.02 -9.44
N PHE A 321 -3.80 21.81 -10.74
CA PHE A 321 -2.75 22.05 -11.72
C PHE A 321 -3.32 22.74 -12.95
N LEU A 322 -2.70 23.83 -13.36
CA LEU A 322 -2.99 24.56 -14.60
C LEU A 322 -1.72 24.63 -15.45
N ASP A 323 -1.84 24.30 -16.72
CA ASP A 323 -0.76 24.37 -17.71
C ASP A 323 -1.29 24.96 -19.01
N LEU A 324 -0.78 26.12 -19.39
CA LEU A 324 -1.13 26.82 -20.61
C LEU A 324 0.09 26.88 -21.51
N LEU A 325 -0.05 26.36 -22.73
CA LEU A 325 1.01 26.29 -23.72
C LEU A 325 0.54 26.97 -25.00
N LEU A 326 1.28 27.95 -25.47
CA LEU A 326 1.12 28.57 -26.77
C LEU A 326 2.38 28.24 -27.62
N SER A 327 2.20 27.59 -28.73
CA SER A 327 3.30 27.23 -29.64
C SER A 327 3.03 27.71 -31.07
N TRP A 328 4.05 28.13 -31.72
CA TRP A 328 4.04 28.43 -33.16
C TRP A 328 5.24 27.79 -33.80
N GLU A 329 5.00 27.01 -34.85
CA GLU A 329 6.05 26.35 -35.66
C GLU A 329 5.73 26.49 -37.13
N ARG A 330 6.71 26.97 -37.90
CA ARG A 330 6.53 27.16 -39.33
C ARG A 330 7.82 27.02 -40.11
N ALA A 331 7.69 26.45 -41.32
CA ALA A 331 8.75 26.38 -42.29
C ALA A 331 8.52 27.42 -43.41
N PHE A 332 9.61 28.10 -43.81
CA PHE A 332 9.67 29.07 -44.91
C PHE A 332 10.84 28.68 -45.82
N GLY A 333 10.60 27.88 -46.84
CA GLY A 333 11.66 27.30 -47.63
C GLY A 333 12.63 26.48 -46.78
N ASN A 334 13.91 26.89 -46.79
CA ASN A 334 14.95 26.22 -45.99
C ASN A 334 15.02 26.68 -44.50
N HIS A 335 14.18 27.62 -44.09
CA HIS A 335 14.15 28.17 -42.73
C HIS A 335 13.01 27.53 -41.93
N HIS A 336 13.29 27.02 -40.78
CA HIS A 336 12.31 26.46 -39.86
C HIS A 336 12.41 27.19 -38.52
N GLY A 337 11.35 27.86 -38.10
CA GLY A 337 11.28 28.58 -36.83
C GLY A 337 10.21 28.02 -35.93
N GLY A 338 10.47 28.00 -34.63
CA GLY A 338 9.51 27.62 -33.60
C GLY A 338 9.65 28.51 -32.38
N VAL A 339 8.51 28.86 -31.80
CA VAL A 339 8.42 29.58 -30.50
C VAL A 339 7.39 28.88 -29.63
N THR A 340 7.73 28.66 -28.37
CA THR A 340 6.81 28.09 -27.39
C THR A 340 6.88 28.90 -26.12
N PHE A 341 5.70 29.26 -25.59
CA PHE A 341 5.53 29.83 -24.28
C PHE A 341 4.68 28.88 -23.43
N ARG A 342 5.10 28.68 -22.20
CA ARG A 342 4.38 27.82 -21.25
C ARG A 342 4.25 28.52 -19.91
N TYR A 343 3.03 28.57 -19.41
CA TYR A 343 2.73 28.98 -18.03
C TYR A 343 2.20 27.79 -17.26
N THR A 344 2.74 27.58 -16.07
CA THR A 344 2.28 26.50 -15.16
C THR A 344 1.97 27.08 -13.80
N GLN A 345 0.92 26.55 -13.18
CA GLN A 345 0.59 26.85 -11.80
C GLN A 345 0.14 25.53 -11.12
N ASP A 346 0.66 25.25 -9.93
CA ASP A 346 0.16 24.18 -9.10
C ASP A 346 -0.08 24.63 -7.67
N SER A 347 -1.09 24.03 -7.05
CA SER A 347 -1.45 24.27 -5.66
C SER A 347 -1.73 22.92 -4.99
N GLU A 348 -1.04 22.65 -3.89
CA GLU A 348 -1.28 21.47 -3.05
C GLU A 348 -1.71 21.92 -1.65
N LYS A 349 -2.75 21.30 -1.11
CA LYS A 349 -3.27 21.58 0.22
C LYS A 349 -3.65 20.29 0.94
N ARG A 350 -3.31 20.18 2.22
CA ARG A 350 -3.90 19.19 3.13
C ARG A 350 -5.37 19.56 3.40
N THR A 351 -6.25 18.56 3.38
CA THR A 351 -7.70 18.77 3.50
C THR A 351 -8.27 18.20 4.78
N VAL A 352 -7.57 17.25 5.39
CA VAL A 352 -7.99 16.53 6.59
C VAL A 352 -6.78 16.38 7.51
N ASP A 353 -7.04 16.27 8.82
CA ASP A 353 -6.02 16.11 9.87
C ASP A 353 -4.90 17.15 9.78
N ILE A 354 -5.33 18.41 9.69
CA ILE A 354 -4.38 19.54 9.58
C ILE A 354 -3.75 19.91 10.93
N GLY A 355 -4.27 19.37 12.03
CA GLY A 355 -3.80 19.69 13.39
C GLY A 355 -4.02 21.15 13.77
N THR A 356 -3.27 21.62 14.75
CA THR A 356 -3.35 23.00 15.28
C THR A 356 -2.35 23.96 14.62
N ASP A 357 -1.35 23.45 13.90
CA ASP A 357 -0.38 24.32 13.19
C ASP A 357 -1.02 24.86 11.91
N ILE A 358 -1.19 26.17 11.86
CA ILE A 358 -1.77 26.89 10.72
C ILE A 358 -1.01 26.62 9.40
N LYS A 359 0.30 26.32 9.47
CA LYS A 359 1.11 25.98 8.28
C LYS A 359 0.62 24.76 7.55
N ASN A 360 0.04 23.77 8.24
CA ASN A 360 -0.52 22.56 7.64
C ASN A 360 -1.76 22.86 6.78
N GLY A 361 -2.50 23.91 7.11
CA GLY A 361 -3.70 24.34 6.37
C GLY A 361 -3.39 25.28 5.19
N VAL A 362 -2.15 25.76 5.06
CA VAL A 362 -1.75 26.67 3.97
C VAL A 362 -1.42 25.90 2.71
N SER A 363 -1.94 26.36 1.57
CA SER A 363 -1.62 25.77 0.26
C SER A 363 -0.16 26.03 -0.11
N LYS A 364 0.54 25.00 -0.53
CA LYS A 364 1.83 25.12 -1.22
C LYS A 364 1.56 25.41 -2.67
N ARG A 365 2.03 26.54 -3.16
CA ARG A 365 1.79 27.02 -4.52
C ARG A 365 3.10 27.20 -5.26
N ASN A 366 3.13 26.80 -6.53
CA ASN A 366 4.23 27.07 -7.44
C ASN A 366 3.66 27.67 -8.72
N GLN A 367 4.39 28.60 -9.29
CA GLN A 367 4.15 29.17 -10.59
C GLN A 367 5.42 29.07 -11.41
N GLY A 368 5.29 28.90 -12.70
CA GLY A 368 6.44 28.87 -13.60
C GLY A 368 6.08 29.44 -14.96
N LEU A 369 7.01 30.18 -15.54
CA LEU A 369 6.97 30.64 -16.89
C LEU A 369 8.18 30.07 -17.63
N ALA A 370 7.95 29.43 -18.77
CA ALA A 370 9.02 28.90 -19.59
C ALA A 370 8.82 29.32 -21.06
N GLY A 371 9.90 29.47 -21.76
CA GLY A 371 9.88 29.74 -23.18
C GLY A 371 10.98 29.00 -23.91
N ARG A 372 10.70 28.68 -25.14
CA ARG A 372 11.65 28.04 -26.07
C ARG A 372 11.56 28.72 -27.40
N PHE A 373 12.72 29.04 -27.99
CA PHE A 373 12.89 29.48 -29.36
C PHE A 373 13.76 28.46 -30.07
N THR A 374 13.29 27.99 -31.25
CA THR A 374 14.06 27.07 -32.08
C THR A 374 14.15 27.64 -33.48
N TYR A 375 15.32 27.49 -34.07
CA TYR A 375 15.54 27.84 -35.48
C TYR A 375 16.47 26.83 -36.11
N ASN A 376 16.18 26.40 -37.34
CA ASN A 376 17.14 25.67 -38.15
C ASN A 376 17.12 26.19 -39.59
N TRP A 377 18.29 26.13 -40.21
CA TRP A 377 18.47 26.41 -41.62
C TRP A 377 18.87 25.15 -42.36
N ASN A 378 18.02 24.74 -43.29
CA ASN A 378 18.23 23.57 -44.16
C ASN A 378 18.67 22.29 -43.45
N TYR A 379 18.24 22.09 -42.17
CA TYR A 379 18.64 21.00 -41.28
C TYR A 379 20.15 20.85 -41.06
N ARG A 380 20.93 21.94 -41.31
CA ARG A 380 22.40 21.98 -41.15
C ARG A 380 22.82 22.77 -39.94
N TYR A 381 22.18 23.90 -39.68
CA TYR A 381 22.48 24.76 -38.52
C TYR A 381 21.26 24.87 -37.63
N PHE A 382 21.46 24.67 -36.33
CA PHE A 382 20.41 24.66 -35.35
C PHE A 382 20.73 25.65 -34.22
N VAL A 383 19.73 26.41 -33.80
CA VAL A 383 19.76 27.25 -32.60
C VAL A 383 18.57 26.86 -31.75
N ASP A 384 18.83 26.62 -30.48
CA ASP A 384 17.80 26.32 -29.47
C ASP A 384 18.09 27.17 -28.23
N PHE A 385 17.17 28.05 -27.93
CA PHE A 385 17.25 28.92 -26.75
C PHE A 385 16.08 28.64 -25.83
N ASN A 386 16.36 28.36 -24.57
CA ASN A 386 15.36 28.04 -23.54
C ASN A 386 15.54 28.96 -22.34
N PHE A 387 14.42 29.41 -21.77
CA PHE A 387 14.41 30.08 -20.48
C PHE A 387 13.30 29.50 -19.58
N GLY A 388 13.50 29.58 -18.29
CA GLY A 388 12.50 29.19 -17.28
C GLY A 388 12.66 30.06 -16.04
N TYR A 389 11.51 30.50 -15.51
CA TYR A 389 11.40 31.29 -14.27
C TYR A 389 10.37 30.63 -13.36
#